data_006d787c5134041b324402d8f62cc40c
#
_entry.id   006d787c5134041b324402d8f62cc40c
#
_cell.length_a   1.000
_cell.length_b   1.000
_cell.length_c   1.000
_cell.angle_alpha   90.00
_cell.angle_beta   90.00
_cell.angle_gamma   90.00
#
_symmetry.space_group_name_H-M   'P 1'
#
loop_
_entity.id
_entity.type
_entity.pdbx_description
1 polymer ?
#
loop_
_entity_poly.entity_id
_entity_poly.type
_entity_poly.pdbx_seq_one_letter_code
_entity_poly.pdbx_strand_id
1 'polypeptide(L)'
;MASADKPLVWLHGEVKSPPLTAAARIEAGLLLRRLQRGDRLELPHSRPMPGIGPRCHELRIPDETATWRIVYRVDPDAVVIAGVFAKKTQKTPGPAMEACRRRLRNYDLICDH
;
A
#
# COMPACT_ATOMS: atom_id res chain seq x y z
N MET A 1 -2.52 -21.25 -18.69
CA MET A 1 -3.21 -21.25 -17.40
C MET A 1 -3.01 -19.92 -16.70
N ALA A 2 -4.06 -19.33 -16.23
CA ALA A 2 -3.95 -18.07 -15.51
C ALA A 2 -3.32 -18.30 -14.14
N SER A 3 -2.38 -17.44 -13.76
CA SER A 3 -1.84 -17.45 -12.43
C SER A 3 -2.92 -17.05 -11.44
N ALA A 4 -2.87 -17.62 -10.27
CA ALA A 4 -3.72 -17.15 -9.18
C ALA A 4 -3.31 -15.71 -8.81
N ASP A 5 -4.30 -14.87 -8.59
CA ASP A 5 -4.03 -13.52 -8.12
C ASP A 5 -3.46 -13.57 -6.70
N LYS A 6 -2.61 -12.61 -6.38
CA LYS A 6 -2.06 -12.51 -5.04
C LYS A 6 -3.12 -11.95 -4.09
N PRO A 7 -3.26 -12.52 -2.89
CA PRO A 7 -4.14 -11.92 -1.90
C PRO A 7 -3.57 -10.61 -1.35
N LEU A 8 -4.46 -9.77 -0.85
CA LEU A 8 -4.07 -8.60 -0.06
C LEU A 8 -4.00 -9.01 1.40
N VAL A 9 -2.90 -8.67 2.05
CA VAL A 9 -2.73 -8.89 3.49
C VAL A 9 -2.69 -7.53 4.17
N TRP A 10 -3.70 -7.23 4.97
CA TRP A 10 -3.84 -5.94 5.63
C TRP A 10 -3.22 -5.98 7.02
N LEU A 11 -2.08 -5.33 7.19
CA LEU A 11 -1.45 -5.25 8.51
C LEU A 11 -2.03 -4.10 9.32
N HIS A 12 -2.47 -3.04 8.64
CA HIS A 12 -3.04 -1.87 9.30
C HIS A 12 -3.80 -1.03 8.30
N GLY A 13 -4.91 -0.44 8.75
CA GLY A 13 -5.70 0.45 7.93
C GLY A 13 -6.67 -0.28 7.03
N GLU A 14 -7.48 0.50 6.36
CA GLU A 14 -8.46 -0.02 5.40
C GLU A 14 -8.81 1.07 4.38
N VAL A 15 -9.34 0.64 3.26
CA VAL A 15 -9.79 1.56 2.20
C VAL A 15 -11.31 1.54 2.19
N LYS A 16 -11.91 2.60 2.72
CA LYS A 16 -13.37 2.68 2.83
C LYS A 16 -13.86 4.11 2.75
N SER A 17 -15.11 4.29 2.45
CA SER A 17 -15.81 5.58 2.45
C SER A 17 -16.86 5.63 3.56
N PRO A 18 -16.85 6.65 4.46
CA PRO A 18 -15.76 7.56 4.66
C PRO A 18 -14.56 6.88 5.31
N PRO A 19 -13.34 7.45 5.36
CA PRO A 19 -13.03 8.85 5.03
C PRO A 19 -12.64 9.11 3.58
N LEU A 20 -12.34 8.09 2.77
CA LEU A 20 -12.08 8.32 1.35
C LEU A 20 -13.38 8.73 0.65
N THR A 21 -13.27 9.62 -0.35
CA THR A 21 -14.42 9.82 -1.22
C THR A 21 -14.69 8.53 -2.00
N ALA A 22 -15.90 8.41 -2.55
CA ALA A 22 -16.24 7.24 -3.35
C ALA A 22 -15.30 7.09 -4.55
N ALA A 23 -14.93 8.20 -5.19
CA ALA A 23 -14.01 8.17 -6.33
C ALA A 23 -12.62 7.69 -5.93
N ALA A 24 -12.09 8.18 -4.80
CA ALA A 24 -10.77 7.76 -4.31
C ALA A 24 -10.78 6.29 -3.90
N ARG A 25 -11.85 5.84 -3.27
CA ARG A 25 -11.99 4.43 -2.88
C ARG A 25 -11.99 3.51 -4.11
N ILE A 26 -12.71 3.89 -5.14
CA ILE A 26 -12.77 3.11 -6.38
C ILE A 26 -11.40 3.06 -7.04
N GLU A 27 -10.70 4.19 -7.12
CA GLU A 27 -9.36 4.22 -7.70
C GLU A 27 -8.38 3.36 -6.90
N ALA A 28 -8.42 3.45 -5.58
CA ALA A 28 -7.59 2.62 -4.73
C ALA A 28 -7.84 1.12 -5.01
N GLY A 29 -9.10 0.74 -5.10
CA GLY A 29 -9.48 -0.64 -5.39
C GLY A 29 -8.96 -1.12 -6.74
N LEU A 30 -9.07 -0.27 -7.76
CA LEU A 30 -8.57 -0.61 -9.10
C LEU A 30 -7.05 -0.81 -9.11
N LEU A 31 -6.31 0.07 -8.44
CA LEU A 31 -4.85 -0.02 -8.37
C LEU A 31 -4.41 -1.25 -7.57
N LEU A 32 -5.06 -1.52 -6.44
CA LEU A 32 -4.76 -2.70 -5.64
C LEU A 32 -5.05 -3.98 -6.46
N ARG A 33 -6.13 -3.98 -7.22
CA ARG A 33 -6.46 -5.11 -8.07
C ARG A 33 -5.38 -5.36 -9.12
N ARG A 34 -4.83 -4.30 -9.70
CA ARG A 34 -3.74 -4.43 -10.66
C ARG A 34 -2.51 -5.05 -10.02
N LEU A 35 -2.19 -4.66 -8.79
CA LEU A 35 -1.07 -5.26 -8.05
C LEU A 35 -1.30 -6.74 -7.79
N GLN A 36 -2.53 -7.12 -7.46
CA GLN A 36 -2.88 -8.53 -7.23
C GLN A 36 -2.67 -9.38 -8.47
N ARG A 37 -2.92 -8.81 -9.65
CA ARG A 37 -2.72 -9.51 -10.91
C ARG A 37 -1.27 -9.57 -11.36
N GLY A 38 -0.37 -8.92 -10.62
CA GLY A 38 1.05 -8.91 -10.96
C GLY A 38 1.51 -7.73 -11.77
N ASP A 39 0.64 -6.72 -11.99
CA ASP A 39 1.04 -5.51 -12.71
C ASP A 39 2.05 -4.74 -11.89
N ARG A 40 2.99 -4.11 -12.59
CA ARG A 40 3.94 -3.19 -11.97
C ARG A 40 3.40 -1.77 -12.13
N LEU A 41 3.21 -1.08 -11.02
CA LEU A 41 2.73 0.30 -11.04
C LEU A 41 3.92 1.26 -10.90
N GLU A 42 3.82 2.39 -11.59
CA GLU A 42 4.84 3.42 -11.62
C GLU A 42 4.24 4.78 -11.33
N LEU A 43 5.09 5.81 -11.26
CA LEU A 43 4.61 7.18 -11.11
C LEU A 43 3.61 7.51 -12.24
N PRO A 44 2.59 8.30 -11.97
CA PRO A 44 2.31 9.01 -10.71
C PRO A 44 1.59 8.18 -9.65
N HIS A 45 1.19 6.95 -9.95
CA HIS A 45 0.34 6.13 -9.06
C HIS A 45 1.11 5.51 -7.92
N SER A 46 2.35 5.11 -8.16
CA SER A 46 3.15 4.41 -7.18
C SER A 46 4.60 4.87 -7.26
N ARG A 47 5.26 4.92 -6.10
CA ARG A 47 6.70 5.21 -6.07
C ARG A 47 7.41 4.27 -5.10
N PRO A 48 8.68 3.96 -5.38
CA PRO A 48 9.47 3.13 -4.45
C PRO A 48 9.69 3.84 -3.12
N MET A 49 9.72 3.05 -2.06
CA MET A 49 9.97 3.53 -0.70
C MET A 49 11.10 2.73 -0.07
N PRO A 50 12.35 2.89 -0.56
CA PRO A 50 13.47 2.09 -0.07
C PRO A 50 13.77 2.33 1.41
N GLY A 51 13.39 3.49 1.95
CA GLY A 51 13.53 3.78 3.38
C GLY A 51 12.69 2.88 4.26
N ILE A 52 11.65 2.24 3.72
CA ILE A 52 10.84 1.28 4.45
C ILE A 52 11.42 -0.13 4.29
N GLY A 53 11.86 -0.47 3.11
CA GLY A 53 12.49 -1.76 2.86
C GLY A 53 12.46 -2.14 1.39
N PRO A 54 13.10 -3.27 1.03
CA PRO A 54 13.09 -3.76 -0.35
C PRO A 54 11.66 -4.12 -0.76
N ARG A 55 11.35 -3.90 -2.01
CA ARG A 55 10.05 -4.18 -2.63
C ARG A 55 8.89 -3.37 -2.02
N CYS A 56 9.21 -2.35 -1.22
CA CYS A 56 8.18 -1.48 -0.64
C CYS A 56 7.92 -0.28 -1.53
N HIS A 57 6.65 0.07 -1.62
CA HIS A 57 6.17 1.17 -2.46
C HIS A 57 5.05 1.89 -1.75
N GLU A 58 4.70 3.04 -2.27
CA GLU A 58 3.59 3.85 -1.78
C GLU A 58 2.66 4.15 -2.94
N LEU A 59 1.40 3.71 -2.84
CA LEU A 59 0.35 4.17 -3.74
C LEU A 59 -0.07 5.56 -3.34
N ARG A 60 -0.33 6.40 -4.32
CA ARG A 60 -0.73 7.78 -4.13
C ARG A 60 -2.07 8.00 -4.82
N ILE A 61 -3.09 8.28 -4.03
CA ILE A 61 -4.45 8.44 -4.51
C ILE A 61 -4.92 9.84 -4.16
N PRO A 62 -4.90 10.76 -5.13
CA PRO A 62 -5.40 12.12 -4.89
C PRO A 62 -6.87 12.11 -4.50
N ASP A 63 -7.23 12.97 -3.55
CA ASP A 63 -8.59 13.13 -3.10
C ASP A 63 -8.85 14.63 -2.85
N GLU A 64 -10.04 14.96 -2.42
CA GLU A 64 -10.47 16.37 -2.36
C GLU A 64 -9.61 17.25 -1.48
N THR A 65 -9.23 16.77 -0.30
CA THR A 65 -8.48 17.59 0.67
C THR A 65 -7.10 17.07 0.99
N ALA A 66 -6.76 15.90 0.52
CA ALA A 66 -5.48 15.25 0.84
C ALA A 66 -5.17 14.20 -0.20
N THR A 67 -3.94 13.71 -0.20
CA THR A 67 -3.56 12.53 -0.97
C THR A 67 -3.53 11.34 -0.02
N TRP A 68 -4.26 10.29 -0.37
CA TRP A 68 -4.20 9.04 0.38
C TRP A 68 -2.95 8.27 -0.01
N ARG A 69 -2.30 7.71 0.98
CA ARG A 69 -1.07 6.94 0.81
C ARG A 69 -1.31 5.53 1.31
N ILE A 70 -0.99 4.55 0.47
CA ILE A 70 -1.07 3.14 0.85
C ILE A 70 0.32 2.56 0.70
N VAL A 71 0.95 2.24 1.83
CA VAL A 71 2.28 1.64 1.84
C VAL A 71 2.13 0.14 1.72
N TYR A 72 2.80 -0.45 0.73
CA TYR A 72 2.69 -1.87 0.46
C TYR A 72 4.04 -2.49 0.09
N ARG A 73 4.10 -3.80 0.24
CA ARG A 73 5.25 -4.59 -0.20
C ARG A 73 4.74 -5.73 -1.08
N VAL A 74 5.39 -5.92 -2.23
CA VAL A 74 5.02 -7.00 -3.14
C VAL A 74 5.86 -8.22 -2.82
N ASP A 75 5.23 -9.22 -2.24
CA ASP A 75 5.86 -10.50 -1.93
C ASP A 75 5.51 -11.52 -3.02
N PRO A 76 6.23 -12.64 -3.10
CA PRO A 76 5.90 -13.66 -4.11
C PRO A 76 4.49 -14.22 -4.00
N ASP A 77 3.94 -14.26 -2.78
CA ASP A 77 2.64 -14.88 -2.49
C ASP A 77 1.55 -13.90 -2.05
N ALA A 78 1.87 -12.62 -1.89
CA ALA A 78 0.91 -11.64 -1.37
C ALA A 78 1.32 -10.21 -1.67
N VAL A 79 0.34 -9.31 -1.67
CA VAL A 79 0.58 -7.87 -1.59
C VAL A 79 0.27 -7.48 -0.15
N VAL A 80 1.28 -7.07 0.58
CA VAL A 80 1.17 -6.79 2.02
C VAL A 80 1.00 -5.29 2.24
N ILE A 81 -0.11 -4.90 2.84
CA ILE A 81 -0.44 -3.49 3.10
C ILE A 81 0.03 -3.14 4.51
N ALA A 82 1.03 -2.28 4.60
CA ALA A 82 1.64 -1.91 5.89
C ALA A 82 0.97 -0.70 6.54
N GLY A 83 0.29 0.13 5.76
CA GLY A 83 -0.41 1.27 6.32
C GLY A 83 -1.20 2.03 5.28
N VAL A 84 -2.26 2.72 5.73
CA VAL A 84 -3.10 3.60 4.92
C VAL A 84 -3.26 4.89 5.70
N PHE A 85 -2.92 6.02 5.09
CA PHE A 85 -3.06 7.31 5.75
C PHE A 85 -3.23 8.44 4.75
N ALA A 86 -3.83 9.53 5.20
CA ALA A 86 -4.02 10.72 4.39
C ALA A 86 -2.91 11.73 4.69
N LYS A 87 -2.43 12.39 3.65
CA LYS A 87 -1.39 13.40 3.78
C LYS A 87 -1.68 14.62 2.93
N LYS A 88 -1.36 15.78 3.49
CA LYS A 88 -1.44 17.05 2.77
C LYS A 88 -0.11 17.50 2.22
N THR A 89 0.99 16.87 2.63
CA THR A 89 2.34 17.22 2.18
C THR A 89 2.91 16.13 1.29
N GLN A 90 3.96 16.45 0.57
CA GLN A 90 4.60 15.50 -0.34
C GLN A 90 5.36 14.40 0.39
N LYS A 91 5.91 14.71 1.52
CA LYS A 91 6.83 13.81 2.22
C LYS A 91 6.08 12.92 3.22
N THR A 92 6.37 11.64 3.21
CA THR A 92 5.82 10.69 4.19
C THR A 92 6.47 10.95 5.56
N PRO A 93 5.68 11.12 6.65
CA PRO A 93 6.26 11.39 7.96
C PRO A 93 7.09 10.22 8.48
N GLY A 94 8.16 10.56 9.21
CA GLY A 94 9.01 9.56 9.86
C GLY A 94 8.27 8.57 10.73
N PRO A 95 7.35 9.01 11.61
CA PRO A 95 6.56 8.08 12.43
C PRO A 95 5.73 7.09 11.62
N ALA A 96 5.15 7.52 10.50
CA ALA A 96 4.39 6.62 9.63
C ALA A 96 5.31 5.59 8.98
N MET A 97 6.48 6.00 8.51
CA MET A 97 7.47 5.10 7.94
C MET A 97 7.95 4.07 8.96
N GLU A 98 8.23 4.52 10.18
CA GLU A 98 8.69 3.65 11.26
C GLU A 98 7.62 2.61 11.62
N ALA A 99 6.36 3.03 11.68
CA ALA A 99 5.25 2.12 11.95
C ALA A 99 5.15 1.06 10.86
N CYS A 100 5.29 1.44 9.61
CA CYS A 100 5.24 0.49 8.49
C CYS A 100 6.40 -0.51 8.57
N ARG A 101 7.61 -0.03 8.86
CA ARG A 101 8.77 -0.93 9.03
C ARG A 101 8.54 -1.94 10.14
N ARG A 102 8.02 -1.49 11.28
CA ARG A 102 7.75 -2.36 12.43
C ARG A 102 6.71 -3.41 12.07
N ARG A 103 5.63 -3.01 11.41
CA ARG A 103 4.56 -3.95 11.02
C ARG A 103 5.07 -5.01 10.07
N LEU A 104 5.88 -4.63 9.11
CA LEU A 104 6.47 -5.58 8.17
C LEU A 104 7.43 -6.55 8.87
N ARG A 105 8.25 -6.04 9.77
CA ARG A 105 9.14 -6.90 10.57
C ARG A 105 8.35 -7.93 11.37
N ASN A 106 7.30 -7.48 12.03
CA ASN A 106 6.47 -8.37 12.83
C ASN A 106 5.76 -9.42 11.97
N TYR A 107 5.29 -9.00 10.81
CA TYR A 107 4.68 -9.92 9.86
C TYR A 107 5.67 -10.98 9.41
N ASP A 108 6.90 -10.57 9.09
CA ASP A 108 7.92 -11.50 8.64
C ASP A 108 8.28 -12.51 9.73
N LEU A 109 8.32 -12.08 10.99
CA LEU A 109 8.59 -12.98 12.11
C LEU A 109 7.49 -14.02 12.27
N ILE A 110 6.23 -13.62 12.10
CA ILE A 110 5.09 -14.53 12.23
C ILE A 110 5.03 -15.50 11.05
N CYS A 111 5.34 -15.03 9.85
CA CYS A 111 5.25 -15.81 8.63
C CYS A 111 6.58 -16.43 8.22
N ASP A 112 7.59 -16.31 9.04
CA ASP A 112 8.89 -16.92 8.77
C ASP A 112 8.78 -18.42 8.87
N HIS A 113 9.31 -19.09 7.89
CA HIS A 113 9.18 -20.55 7.75
C HIS A 113 10.48 -21.27 7.99
#